data_5e04c07051159a7e4f4100d87cf4f802
#
_entry.id   5e04c07051159a7e4f4100d87cf4f802
#
_cell.length_a   1.000
_cell.length_b   1.000
_cell.length_c   1.000
_cell.angle_alpha   90.00
_cell.angle_beta   90.00
_cell.angle_gamma   90.00
#
_symmetry.space_group_name_H-M   'P 1'
#
loop_
_entity.id
_entity.type
_entity.pdbx_description
1 polymer ?
#
loop_
_entity_poly.entity_id
_entity_poly.type
_entity_poly.pdbx_seq_one_letter_code
_entity_poly.pdbx_strand_id
1 'polypeptide(L)'
;MAKSKRERDAARKRYEKWQVRQAAAEAKRRRNRTIGLTIAGVAVIALIASIAVSFTNDPAPAEATAAATTEPIPATPEPVPVETPPPAPIPDPALAEGRTWPAVLHTTVGDIELELDGAAAPQGVSVFLTLAQGGFYSGNYCHRLTTSGIFVLQCGDPTAAPSNPANGTGGPDFRWGPIENAPADDVYPAGTLAFARVGNDPNSQGSQF
;
A
#
# COMPACT_ATOMS: atom_id res chain seq x y z
N MET A 1 -26.54 27.52 -4.09
CA MET A 1 -26.76 27.91 -5.51
C MET A 1 -26.33 26.72 -6.41
N ALA A 2 -27.22 26.21 -7.28
CA ALA A 2 -26.90 25.09 -8.15
C ALA A 2 -25.92 25.52 -9.25
N LYS A 3 -24.83 24.76 -9.43
CA LYS A 3 -23.85 25.01 -10.53
C LYS A 3 -24.53 24.98 -11.88
N SER A 4 -24.18 25.91 -12.76
CA SER A 4 -24.78 26.02 -14.10
C SER A 4 -24.45 24.80 -14.95
N LYS A 5 -25.30 24.49 -15.93
CA LYS A 5 -25.07 23.37 -16.88
C LYS A 5 -23.69 23.45 -17.54
N ARG A 6 -23.25 24.68 -17.89
CA ARG A 6 -21.92 24.92 -18.51
C ARG A 6 -20.76 24.56 -17.58
N GLU A 7 -20.88 24.81 -16.27
CA GLU A 7 -19.83 24.45 -15.28
C GLU A 7 -19.73 22.93 -15.09
N ARG A 8 -20.86 22.22 -15.09
CA ARG A 8 -20.90 20.76 -15.03
C ARG A 8 -20.25 20.13 -16.27
N ASP A 9 -20.60 20.62 -17.46
CA ASP A 9 -20.00 20.12 -18.71
C ASP A 9 -18.49 20.43 -18.79
N ALA A 10 -18.05 21.58 -18.28
CA ALA A 10 -16.63 21.92 -18.22
C ALA A 10 -15.87 21.04 -17.23
N ALA A 11 -16.45 20.73 -16.06
CA ALA A 11 -15.90 19.82 -15.09
C ALA A 11 -15.79 18.39 -15.66
N ARG A 12 -16.83 17.88 -16.32
CA ARG A 12 -16.83 16.57 -16.97
C ARG A 12 -15.72 16.46 -18.03
N LYS A 13 -15.57 17.46 -18.90
CA LYS A 13 -14.50 17.48 -19.92
C LYS A 13 -13.10 17.52 -19.31
N ARG A 14 -12.93 18.21 -18.18
CA ARG A 14 -11.62 18.20 -17.44
C ARG A 14 -11.33 16.83 -16.87
N TYR A 15 -12.33 16.17 -16.30
CA TYR A 15 -12.21 14.83 -15.74
C TYR A 15 -11.87 13.78 -16.81
N GLU A 16 -12.56 13.81 -17.96
CA GLU A 16 -12.28 12.93 -19.10
C GLU A 16 -10.81 13.11 -19.60
N LYS A 17 -10.36 14.36 -19.75
CA LYS A 17 -8.98 14.64 -20.14
C LYS A 17 -7.98 14.15 -19.09
N TRP A 18 -8.33 14.24 -17.81
CA TRP A 18 -7.48 13.73 -16.73
C TRP A 18 -7.39 12.21 -16.77
N GLN A 19 -8.50 11.48 -16.93
CA GLN A 19 -8.51 10.03 -17.07
C GLN A 19 -7.62 9.56 -18.23
N VAL A 20 -7.74 10.19 -19.39
CA VAL A 20 -6.89 9.87 -20.55
C VAL A 20 -5.40 10.06 -20.25
N ARG A 21 -5.04 11.13 -19.53
CA ARG A 21 -3.65 11.36 -19.13
C ARG A 21 -3.15 10.31 -18.13
N GLN A 22 -3.97 9.92 -17.18
CA GLN A 22 -3.63 8.87 -16.21
C GLN A 22 -3.41 7.53 -16.91
N ALA A 23 -4.33 7.11 -17.77
CA ALA A 23 -4.20 5.89 -18.56
C ALA A 23 -2.91 5.88 -19.42
N ALA A 24 -2.58 7.02 -20.04
CA ALA A 24 -1.35 7.16 -20.82
C ALA A 24 -0.09 7.09 -19.93
N ALA A 25 -0.12 7.67 -18.73
CA ALA A 25 0.97 7.61 -17.77
C ALA A 25 1.20 6.19 -17.24
N GLU A 26 0.14 5.46 -16.94
CA GLU A 26 0.20 4.05 -16.52
C GLU A 26 0.75 3.15 -17.63
N ALA A 27 0.27 3.33 -18.87
CA ALA A 27 0.78 2.60 -20.03
C ALA A 27 2.29 2.84 -20.22
N LYS A 28 2.76 4.08 -20.03
CA LYS A 28 4.17 4.43 -20.09
C LYS A 28 4.98 3.77 -18.96
N ARG A 29 4.44 3.75 -17.73
CA ARG A 29 5.06 3.08 -16.57
C ARG A 29 5.16 1.57 -16.79
N ARG A 30 4.10 0.92 -17.28
CA ARG A 30 4.11 -0.53 -17.61
C ARG A 30 5.17 -0.83 -18.67
N ARG A 31 5.24 -0.05 -19.74
CA ARG A 31 6.25 -0.22 -20.80
C ARG A 31 7.68 -0.04 -20.27
N ASN A 32 7.92 0.97 -19.44
CA ASN A 32 9.25 1.19 -18.87
C ASN A 32 9.65 0.08 -17.90
N ARG A 33 8.69 -0.48 -17.14
CA ARG A 33 8.94 -1.62 -16.24
C ARG A 33 9.28 -2.90 -17.01
N THR A 34 8.60 -3.18 -18.12
CA THR A 34 8.94 -4.34 -18.98
C THR A 34 10.31 -4.18 -19.64
N ILE A 35 10.64 -2.98 -20.15
CA ILE A 35 11.96 -2.69 -20.73
C ILE A 35 13.05 -2.82 -19.65
N GLY A 36 12.83 -2.31 -18.44
CA GLY A 36 13.78 -2.43 -17.31
C GLY A 36 14.05 -3.90 -16.92
N LEU A 37 13.01 -4.74 -16.89
CA LEU A 37 13.14 -6.17 -16.58
C LEU A 37 13.90 -6.93 -17.67
N THR A 38 13.72 -6.60 -18.95
CA THR A 38 14.45 -7.23 -20.05
C THR A 38 15.93 -6.85 -20.05
N ILE A 39 16.27 -5.59 -19.77
CA ILE A 39 17.67 -5.14 -19.67
C ILE A 39 18.36 -5.80 -18.48
N ALA A 40 17.71 -5.89 -17.32
CA ALA A 40 18.25 -6.56 -16.14
C ALA A 40 18.48 -8.06 -16.38
N GLY A 41 17.54 -8.74 -17.07
CA GLY A 41 17.67 -10.15 -17.44
C GLY A 41 18.86 -10.43 -18.34
N VAL A 42 19.08 -9.61 -19.36
CA VAL A 42 20.23 -9.73 -20.27
C VAL A 42 21.56 -9.51 -19.54
N ALA A 43 21.63 -8.54 -18.63
CA ALA A 43 22.82 -8.26 -17.84
C ALA A 43 23.20 -9.43 -16.91
N VAL A 44 22.21 -10.10 -16.30
CA VAL A 44 22.43 -11.27 -15.43
C VAL A 44 22.94 -12.46 -16.26
N ILE A 45 22.38 -12.71 -17.45
CA ILE A 45 22.82 -13.80 -18.32
C ILE A 45 24.26 -13.56 -18.79
N ALA A 46 24.64 -12.33 -19.14
CA ALA A 46 26.00 -11.97 -19.52
C ALA A 46 27.00 -12.17 -18.38
N LEU A 47 26.60 -11.83 -17.13
CA LEU A 47 27.44 -12.03 -15.94
C LEU A 47 27.68 -13.52 -15.65
N ILE A 48 26.65 -14.37 -15.76
CA ILE A 48 26.75 -15.82 -15.55
C ILE A 48 27.66 -16.44 -16.62
N ALA A 49 27.53 -16.02 -17.88
CA ALA A 49 28.39 -16.52 -18.98
C ALA A 49 29.86 -16.13 -18.75
N SER A 50 30.15 -14.94 -18.24
CA SER A 50 31.52 -14.49 -17.93
C SER A 50 32.16 -15.30 -16.81
N ILE A 51 31.38 -15.68 -15.78
CA ILE A 51 31.85 -16.53 -14.67
C ILE A 51 32.15 -17.96 -15.17
N ALA A 52 31.30 -18.53 -16.05
CA ALA A 52 31.48 -19.86 -16.55
C ALA A 52 32.79 -20.02 -17.41
N VAL A 53 33.17 -18.98 -18.16
CA VAL A 53 34.41 -18.98 -18.94
C VAL A 53 35.64 -18.89 -18.05
N SER A 54 35.57 -18.28 -16.87
CA SER A 54 36.69 -18.15 -15.96
C SER A 54 37.08 -19.46 -15.23
N PHE A 55 36.14 -20.43 -15.15
CA PHE A 55 36.38 -21.71 -14.47
C PHE A 55 36.97 -22.81 -15.36
N THR A 56 37.16 -22.58 -16.67
CA THR A 56 37.63 -23.61 -17.61
C THR A 56 39.14 -23.57 -17.90
N ASN A 57 39.91 -22.66 -17.33
CA ASN A 57 41.32 -22.45 -17.69
C ASN A 57 42.34 -22.68 -16.56
N ASP A 58 42.00 -23.40 -15.48
CA ASP A 58 42.99 -23.78 -14.48
C ASP A 58 43.51 -25.23 -14.69
N PRO A 59 44.85 -25.46 -14.79
CA PRO A 59 45.40 -26.81 -14.84
C PRO A 59 45.33 -27.49 -13.50
N ALA A 60 44.97 -28.76 -13.47
CA ALA A 60 44.82 -29.59 -12.28
C ALA A 60 46.11 -29.67 -11.48
N PRO A 61 46.09 -29.48 -10.17
CA PRO A 61 47.17 -29.89 -9.26
C PRO A 61 47.05 -31.36 -8.87
N ALA A 62 48.21 -31.99 -8.76
CA ALA A 62 48.41 -33.40 -8.46
C ALA A 62 47.85 -33.81 -7.08
N GLU A 63 47.49 -35.07 -6.97
CA GLU A 63 47.03 -35.79 -5.79
C GLU A 63 47.97 -35.63 -4.57
N ALA A 64 47.39 -35.25 -3.45
CA ALA A 64 47.93 -35.49 -2.14
C ALA A 64 46.88 -36.20 -1.28
N THR A 65 47.05 -37.49 -1.12
CA THR A 65 46.30 -38.36 -0.20
C THR A 65 46.50 -37.96 1.23
N ALA A 66 45.51 -37.37 1.86
CA ALA A 66 45.45 -37.27 3.34
C ALA A 66 44.08 -37.80 3.81
N ALA A 67 44.16 -38.92 4.50
CA ALA A 67 43.00 -39.49 5.18
C ALA A 67 42.51 -38.53 6.26
N ALA A 68 41.36 -37.91 6.08
CA ALA A 68 40.69 -37.15 7.12
C ALA A 68 39.60 -38.02 7.77
N THR A 69 39.81 -38.31 9.02
CA THR A 69 38.82 -38.89 9.93
C THR A 69 37.62 -38.01 10.00
N THR A 70 36.48 -38.51 9.51
CA THR A 70 35.18 -37.80 9.56
C THR A 70 34.56 -37.99 10.94
N GLU A 71 34.66 -37.00 11.80
CA GLU A 71 33.76 -36.90 12.96
C GLU A 71 32.36 -36.56 12.46
N PRO A 72 31.31 -37.17 13.01
CA PRO A 72 29.92 -36.85 12.59
C PRO A 72 29.56 -35.46 13.06
N ILE A 73 29.24 -34.58 12.11
CA ILE A 73 28.69 -33.25 12.38
C ILE A 73 27.31 -33.44 13.04
N PRO A 74 27.01 -32.80 14.19
CA PRO A 74 25.69 -32.83 14.79
C PRO A 74 24.65 -32.32 13.76
N ALA A 75 23.59 -33.08 13.56
CA ALA A 75 22.49 -32.69 12.67
C ALA A 75 21.96 -31.29 13.06
N THR A 76 22.00 -30.38 12.11
CA THR A 76 21.33 -29.08 12.25
C THR A 76 19.83 -29.36 12.49
N PRO A 77 19.22 -28.84 13.56
CA PRO A 77 17.79 -29.03 13.78
C PRO A 77 17.02 -28.48 12.58
N GLU A 78 16.11 -29.28 12.05
CA GLU A 78 15.18 -28.84 11.00
C GLU A 78 14.46 -27.56 11.47
N PRO A 79 14.29 -26.54 10.62
CA PRO A 79 13.54 -25.35 10.98
C PRO A 79 12.08 -25.74 11.29
N VAL A 80 11.69 -25.55 12.53
CA VAL A 80 10.29 -25.72 12.96
C VAL A 80 9.44 -24.79 12.09
N PRO A 81 8.34 -25.26 11.49
CA PRO A 81 7.44 -24.39 10.76
C PRO A 81 6.98 -23.28 11.70
N VAL A 82 7.31 -22.02 11.37
CA VAL A 82 6.76 -20.86 12.08
C VAL A 82 5.32 -20.74 11.62
N GLU A 83 4.37 -21.18 12.45
CA GLU A 83 2.97 -20.94 12.19
C GLU A 83 2.72 -19.43 12.14
N THR A 84 2.42 -18.92 10.96
CA THR A 84 1.98 -17.54 10.79
C THR A 84 0.64 -17.38 11.51
N PRO A 85 0.51 -16.48 12.50
CA PRO A 85 -0.77 -16.27 13.18
C PRO A 85 -1.86 -15.94 12.15
N PRO A 86 -3.11 -16.41 12.37
CA PRO A 86 -4.20 -16.07 11.47
C PRO A 86 -4.40 -14.55 11.42
N PRO A 87 -4.81 -14.01 10.27
CA PRO A 87 -5.05 -12.58 10.13
C PRO A 87 -6.08 -12.10 11.17
N ALA A 88 -5.87 -10.88 11.70
CA ALA A 88 -6.79 -10.28 12.65
C ALA A 88 -8.20 -10.18 12.03
N PRO A 89 -9.27 -10.47 12.78
CA PRO A 89 -10.62 -10.36 12.28
C PRO A 89 -10.97 -8.90 11.93
N ILE A 90 -11.77 -8.72 10.88
CA ILE A 90 -12.33 -7.40 10.54
C ILE A 90 -13.25 -6.97 11.70
N PRO A 91 -13.13 -5.72 12.22
CA PRO A 91 -14.00 -5.21 13.27
C PRO A 91 -15.50 -5.30 12.91
N ASP A 92 -16.34 -5.61 13.89
CA ASP A 92 -17.79 -5.69 13.69
C ASP A 92 -18.36 -4.30 13.40
N PRO A 93 -19.11 -4.08 12.30
CA PRO A 93 -19.73 -2.80 11.97
C PRO A 93 -20.68 -2.28 13.04
N ALA A 94 -21.22 -3.14 13.92
CA ALA A 94 -22.06 -2.73 15.05
C ALA A 94 -21.34 -1.80 16.05
N LEU A 95 -20.00 -1.81 16.09
CA LEU A 95 -19.20 -0.90 16.92
C LEU A 95 -19.36 0.58 16.54
N ALA A 96 -19.83 0.87 15.33
CA ALA A 96 -20.15 2.24 14.90
C ALA A 96 -21.43 2.80 15.56
N GLU A 97 -22.25 1.93 16.18
CA GLU A 97 -23.49 2.29 16.92
C GLU A 97 -24.50 3.12 16.11
N GLY A 98 -24.35 3.22 14.80
CA GLY A 98 -25.20 4.04 13.95
C GLY A 98 -25.25 5.53 14.30
N ARG A 99 -24.23 6.07 14.97
CA ARG A 99 -24.15 7.45 15.42
C ARG A 99 -22.93 8.18 14.88
N THR A 100 -22.93 9.49 14.98
CA THR A 100 -21.76 10.32 14.72
C THR A 100 -20.76 10.21 15.89
N TRP A 101 -19.49 10.01 15.56
CA TRP A 101 -18.38 9.96 16.49
C TRP A 101 -17.47 11.18 16.26
N PRO A 102 -17.36 12.10 17.24
CA PRO A 102 -16.34 13.14 17.19
C PRO A 102 -14.97 12.50 17.47
N ALA A 103 -13.97 12.90 16.71
CA ALA A 103 -12.59 12.48 16.89
C ALA A 103 -11.64 13.63 16.58
N VAL A 104 -10.42 13.56 17.08
CA VAL A 104 -9.37 14.54 16.79
C VAL A 104 -8.12 13.82 16.35
N LEU A 105 -7.61 14.19 15.20
CA LEU A 105 -6.30 13.73 14.71
C LEU A 105 -5.25 14.76 15.13
N HIS A 106 -4.49 14.44 16.18
CA HIS A 106 -3.38 15.27 16.65
C HIS A 106 -2.19 15.13 15.72
N THR A 107 -1.74 16.22 15.11
CA THR A 107 -0.59 16.23 14.21
C THR A 107 0.51 17.18 14.69
N THR A 108 1.70 17.04 14.16
CA THR A 108 2.83 17.93 14.47
C THR A 108 2.64 19.37 13.97
N VAL A 109 1.63 19.61 13.14
CA VAL A 109 1.32 20.93 12.57
C VAL A 109 -0.04 21.48 13.01
N GLY A 110 -0.72 20.78 13.91
CA GLY A 110 -2.01 21.17 14.47
C GLY A 110 -3.03 20.04 14.49
N ASP A 111 -4.16 20.28 15.10
CA ASP A 111 -5.24 19.33 15.25
C ASP A 111 -6.20 19.40 14.05
N ILE A 112 -6.72 18.24 13.67
CA ILE A 112 -7.76 18.11 12.66
C ILE A 112 -8.97 17.47 13.33
N GLU A 113 -10.05 18.23 13.46
CA GLU A 113 -11.31 17.73 14.00
C GLU A 113 -12.03 16.89 12.95
N LEU A 114 -12.56 15.74 13.38
CA LEU A 114 -13.24 14.77 12.55
C LEU A 114 -14.62 14.47 13.08
N GLU A 115 -15.57 14.28 12.20
CA GLU A 115 -16.88 13.69 12.47
C GLU A 115 -17.03 12.41 11.64
N LEU A 116 -17.12 11.26 12.32
CA LEU A 116 -17.24 9.96 11.69
C LEU A 116 -18.71 9.54 11.68
N ASP A 117 -19.31 9.41 10.51
CA ASP A 117 -20.72 9.03 10.34
C ASP A 117 -20.89 7.51 10.40
N GLY A 118 -21.15 6.98 11.60
CA GLY A 118 -21.36 5.56 11.82
C GLY A 118 -22.68 5.01 11.27
N ALA A 119 -23.63 5.87 10.91
CA ALA A 119 -24.86 5.44 10.25
C ALA A 119 -24.64 5.25 8.73
N ALA A 120 -23.88 6.14 8.10
CA ALA A 120 -23.61 6.11 6.65
C ALA A 120 -22.47 5.17 6.27
N ALA A 121 -21.48 4.98 7.17
CA ALA A 121 -20.30 4.14 6.92
C ALA A 121 -19.96 3.26 8.14
N PRO A 122 -20.84 2.32 8.54
CA PRO A 122 -20.67 1.55 9.77
C PRO A 122 -19.39 0.72 9.79
N GLN A 123 -19.02 0.06 8.71
CA GLN A 123 -17.79 -0.73 8.65
C GLN A 123 -16.55 0.16 8.71
N GLY A 124 -16.52 1.24 7.94
CA GLY A 124 -15.41 2.19 7.93
C GLY A 124 -15.18 2.82 9.30
N VAL A 125 -16.24 3.29 9.95
CA VAL A 125 -16.17 3.87 11.29
C VAL A 125 -15.71 2.86 12.33
N SER A 126 -16.23 1.63 12.31
CA SER A 126 -15.78 0.55 13.20
C SER A 126 -14.30 0.25 13.06
N VAL A 127 -13.81 0.14 11.83
CA VAL A 127 -12.38 -0.07 11.53
C VAL A 127 -11.55 1.10 12.06
N PHE A 128 -11.96 2.33 11.77
CA PHE A 128 -11.23 3.52 12.21
C PHE A 128 -11.14 3.58 13.73
N LEU A 129 -12.26 3.40 14.43
CA LEU A 129 -12.32 3.44 15.91
C LEU A 129 -11.48 2.33 16.54
N THR A 130 -11.59 1.10 16.04
CA THR A 130 -10.83 -0.04 16.58
C THR A 130 -9.32 0.19 16.43
N LEU A 131 -8.88 0.64 15.26
CA LEU A 131 -7.47 0.92 15.01
C LEU A 131 -6.97 2.11 15.84
N ALA A 132 -7.78 3.17 15.96
CA ALA A 132 -7.43 4.34 16.76
C ALA A 132 -7.31 4.00 18.26
N GLN A 133 -8.28 3.28 18.82
CA GLN A 133 -8.26 2.83 20.21
C GLN A 133 -7.10 1.86 20.49
N GLY A 134 -6.72 1.04 19.52
CA GLY A 134 -5.55 0.17 19.59
C GLY A 134 -4.21 0.90 19.41
N GLY A 135 -4.21 2.23 19.23
CA GLY A 135 -2.98 3.03 19.05
C GLY A 135 -2.32 2.87 17.68
N PHE A 136 -3.01 2.22 16.73
CA PHE A 136 -2.47 1.91 15.40
C PHE A 136 -1.97 3.16 14.64
N TYR A 137 -2.64 4.28 14.80
CA TYR A 137 -2.30 5.53 14.12
C TYR A 137 -1.23 6.37 14.84
N SER A 138 -0.84 5.98 16.05
CA SER A 138 0.12 6.75 16.85
C SER A 138 1.51 6.74 16.21
N GLY A 139 2.06 7.93 15.98
CA GLY A 139 3.39 8.11 15.38
C GLY A 139 3.48 7.85 13.88
N ASN A 140 2.36 7.60 13.21
CA ASN A 140 2.35 7.38 11.77
C ASN A 140 2.59 8.68 11.00
N TYR A 141 3.27 8.57 9.86
CA TYR A 141 3.45 9.69 8.94
C TYR A 141 2.28 9.78 7.95
N CYS A 142 1.86 11.01 7.63
CA CYS A 142 1.07 11.26 6.44
C CYS A 142 2.03 11.26 5.24
N HIS A 143 1.98 10.22 4.46
CA HIS A 143 3.01 9.89 3.47
C HIS A 143 2.75 10.46 2.08
N ARG A 144 1.56 11.05 1.84
CA ARG A 144 1.20 11.61 0.55
C ARG A 144 0.41 12.90 0.72
N LEU A 145 0.89 13.95 0.07
CA LEU A 145 0.18 15.22 -0.09
C LEU A 145 0.10 15.54 -1.58
N THR A 146 -1.11 15.73 -2.10
CA THR A 146 -1.32 16.16 -3.50
C THR A 146 -1.96 17.53 -3.53
N THR A 147 -1.38 18.43 -4.32
CA THR A 147 -1.80 19.83 -4.44
C THR A 147 -2.13 20.23 -5.89
N SER A 148 -2.23 19.25 -6.79
CA SER A 148 -2.56 19.46 -8.20
C SER A 148 -3.39 18.29 -8.72
N GLY A 149 -4.46 18.56 -9.42
CA GLY A 149 -5.42 17.58 -9.93
C GLY A 149 -6.45 17.20 -8.87
N ILE A 150 -6.01 16.52 -7.83
CA ILE A 150 -6.76 16.27 -6.60
C ILE A 150 -5.99 16.84 -5.40
N PHE A 151 -6.71 17.22 -4.36
CA PHE A 151 -6.15 17.78 -3.13
C PHE A 151 -6.39 16.77 -2.01
N VAL A 152 -5.36 16.00 -1.65
CA VAL A 152 -5.47 14.88 -0.69
C VAL A 152 -4.26 14.90 0.23
N LEU A 153 -4.52 14.81 1.52
CA LEU A 153 -3.56 14.40 2.53
C LEU A 153 -3.87 12.93 2.89
N GLN A 154 -2.93 12.02 2.69
CA GLN A 154 -3.13 10.60 2.97
C GLN A 154 -2.23 10.14 4.11
N CYS A 155 -2.85 9.52 5.10
CA CYS A 155 -2.23 9.02 6.33
C CYS A 155 -2.63 7.54 6.57
N GLY A 156 -2.24 6.97 7.71
CA GLY A 156 -2.72 5.66 8.16
C GLY A 156 -1.93 4.45 7.65
N ASP A 157 -0.74 4.68 7.08
CA ASP A 157 0.22 3.62 6.79
C ASP A 157 1.20 3.48 7.96
N PRO A 158 1.18 2.36 8.73
CA PRO A 158 2.04 2.19 9.91
C PRO A 158 3.53 2.03 9.55
N THR A 159 3.84 1.74 8.29
CA THR A 159 5.21 1.57 7.80
C THR A 159 5.74 2.83 7.11
N ALA A 160 4.91 3.88 7.06
CA ALA A 160 5.30 5.13 6.43
C ALA A 160 6.48 5.78 7.16
N ALA A 161 7.48 6.19 6.40
CA ALA A 161 8.67 6.87 6.89
C ALA A 161 9.21 7.84 5.84
N PRO A 162 10.01 8.86 6.24
CA PRO A 162 10.66 9.73 5.28
C PRO A 162 11.48 8.92 4.27
N SER A 163 11.29 9.23 2.97
CA SER A 163 12.01 8.58 1.86
C SER A 163 11.81 7.07 1.70
N ASN A 164 10.83 6.46 2.39
CA ASN A 164 10.52 5.05 2.18
C ASN A 164 9.78 4.87 0.84
N PRO A 165 10.33 4.11 -0.13
CA PRO A 165 9.70 3.89 -1.44
C PRO A 165 8.43 3.03 -1.36
N ALA A 166 8.21 2.33 -0.23
CA ALA A 166 7.03 1.52 0.03
C ALA A 166 5.90 2.28 0.73
N ASN A 167 6.04 3.60 0.96
CA ASN A 167 4.97 4.41 1.52
C ASN A 167 3.66 4.22 0.76
N GLY A 168 2.57 4.02 1.49
CA GLY A 168 1.24 3.77 0.95
C GLY A 168 0.94 2.29 0.68
N THR A 169 1.82 1.36 1.08
CA THR A 169 1.60 -0.09 0.95
C THR A 169 1.27 -0.78 2.27
N GLY A 170 1.55 -0.15 3.40
CA GLY A 170 1.28 -0.69 4.73
C GLY A 170 -0.19 -0.62 5.13
N GLY A 171 -0.54 -1.40 6.16
CA GLY A 171 -1.89 -1.46 6.71
C GLY A 171 -2.03 -2.60 7.72
N PRO A 172 -3.23 -2.85 8.23
CA PRO A 172 -3.50 -3.98 9.11
C PRO A 172 -3.48 -5.30 8.32
N ASP A 173 -3.46 -6.42 9.02
CA ASP A 173 -3.43 -7.77 8.44
C ASP A 173 -4.74 -8.20 7.78
N PHE A 174 -5.72 -7.31 7.76
CA PHE A 174 -7.01 -7.52 7.07
C PHE A 174 -7.26 -6.47 5.98
N ARG A 175 -8.19 -6.78 5.09
CA ARG A 175 -8.79 -5.84 4.14
C ARG A 175 -10.29 -5.97 4.25
N TRP A 176 -10.99 -4.88 3.95
CA TRP A 176 -12.43 -4.81 4.11
C TRP A 176 -13.11 -4.05 2.95
N GLY A 177 -14.42 -4.19 2.86
CA GLY A 177 -15.31 -3.63 1.89
C GLY A 177 -16.71 -4.21 2.09
N PRO A 178 -17.66 -3.86 1.22
CA PRO A 178 -17.51 -2.96 0.07
C PRO A 178 -17.34 -1.49 0.48
N ILE A 179 -17.16 -0.59 -0.52
CA ILE A 179 -17.12 0.85 -0.29
C ILE A 179 -18.47 1.30 0.27
N GLU A 180 -18.43 2.08 1.34
CA GLU A 180 -19.60 2.66 1.97
C GLU A 180 -19.69 4.16 1.65
N ASN A 181 -20.91 4.70 1.59
CA ASN A 181 -21.21 6.13 1.49
C ASN A 181 -20.44 6.88 0.38
N ALA A 182 -20.16 6.23 -0.74
CA ALA A 182 -19.57 6.92 -1.88
C ALA A 182 -20.56 7.94 -2.47
N PRO A 183 -20.13 9.18 -2.75
CA PRO A 183 -21.02 10.16 -3.38
C PRO A 183 -21.41 9.70 -4.79
N ALA A 184 -22.71 9.79 -5.10
CA ALA A 184 -23.28 9.29 -6.36
C ALA A 184 -22.76 10.02 -7.61
N ASP A 185 -22.19 11.20 -7.43
CA ASP A 185 -21.60 12.03 -8.49
C ASP A 185 -20.08 11.98 -8.54
N ASP A 186 -19.45 11.09 -7.73
CA ASP A 186 -17.99 10.96 -7.56
C ASP A 186 -17.29 12.27 -7.14
N VAL A 187 -18.03 13.21 -6.53
CA VAL A 187 -17.50 14.50 -6.08
C VAL A 187 -17.32 14.50 -4.57
N TYR A 188 -16.09 14.53 -4.13
CA TYR A 188 -15.72 14.65 -2.71
C TYR A 188 -15.47 16.13 -2.40
N PRO A 189 -16.30 16.79 -1.59
CA PRO A 189 -16.07 18.17 -1.17
C PRO A 189 -14.84 18.28 -0.28
N ALA A 190 -14.30 19.51 -0.16
CA ALA A 190 -13.21 19.77 0.79
C ALA A 190 -13.64 19.42 2.21
N GLY A 191 -12.76 18.76 2.96
CA GLY A 191 -13.03 18.26 4.32
C GLY A 191 -13.61 16.85 4.37
N THR A 192 -13.80 16.17 3.24
CA THR A 192 -14.22 14.76 3.25
C THR A 192 -13.10 13.87 3.76
N LEU A 193 -13.43 13.04 4.76
CA LEU A 193 -12.60 11.91 5.18
C LEU A 193 -13.04 10.66 4.42
N ALA A 194 -12.11 9.98 3.75
CA ALA A 194 -12.40 8.78 2.98
C ALA A 194 -11.29 7.75 3.13
N PHE A 195 -11.63 6.46 3.16
CA PHE A 195 -10.62 5.41 3.14
C PHE A 195 -9.98 5.27 1.75
N ALA A 196 -8.68 5.02 1.76
CA ALA A 196 -7.94 4.67 0.56
C ALA A 196 -8.16 3.21 0.19
N ARG A 197 -8.15 2.92 -1.11
CA ARG A 197 -8.28 1.57 -1.67
C ARG A 197 -7.36 1.38 -2.86
N VAL A 198 -7.11 0.14 -3.24
CA VAL A 198 -6.47 -0.20 -4.52
C VAL A 198 -7.45 0.07 -5.66
N GLY A 199 -6.97 0.64 -6.75
CA GLY A 199 -7.81 0.94 -7.92
C GLY A 199 -8.56 -0.29 -8.41
N ASN A 200 -9.86 -0.13 -8.68
CA ASN A 200 -10.78 -1.17 -9.17
C ASN A 200 -11.08 -2.33 -8.21
N ASP A 201 -10.62 -2.26 -6.94
CA ASP A 201 -10.97 -3.24 -5.93
C ASP A 201 -11.74 -2.58 -4.77
N PRO A 202 -13.07 -2.75 -4.69
CA PRO A 202 -13.90 -2.16 -3.65
C PRO A 202 -13.69 -2.79 -2.27
N ASN A 203 -13.02 -3.96 -2.18
CA ASN A 203 -12.80 -4.70 -0.94
C ASN A 203 -11.35 -4.60 -0.44
N SER A 204 -10.57 -3.68 -0.96
CA SER A 204 -9.14 -3.51 -0.63
C SER A 204 -8.84 -2.42 0.39
N GLN A 205 -9.85 -1.89 1.06
CA GLN A 205 -9.69 -0.88 2.11
C GLN A 205 -8.96 -1.50 3.31
N GLY A 206 -8.13 -0.72 3.95
CA GLY A 206 -7.36 -1.10 5.13
C GLY A 206 -7.45 -0.03 6.21
N SER A 207 -6.30 0.54 6.60
CA SER A 207 -6.20 1.61 7.59
C SER A 207 -5.96 2.99 6.99
N GLN A 208 -5.59 3.09 5.73
CA GLN A 208 -5.19 4.36 5.12
C GLN A 208 -6.42 5.22 4.76
N PHE A 209 -6.34 6.51 5.05
CA PHE A 209 -7.38 7.51 4.83
C PHE A 209 -6.80 8.84 4.34
#